data_0488c4f1f6cd389e47a5cbeecff59896
#
_entry.id   0488c4f1f6cd389e47a5cbeecff59896
#
_cell.length_a   1.000
_cell.length_b   1.000
_cell.length_c   1.000
_cell.angle_alpha   90.00
_cell.angle_beta   90.00
_cell.angle_gamma   90.00
#
_symmetry.space_group_name_H-M   'P 1'
#
loop_
_entity.id
_entity.type
_entity.pdbx_description
1 polymer ?
#
loop_
_entity_poly.entity_id
_entity_poly.type
_entity_poly.pdbx_seq_one_letter_code
_entity_poly.pdbx_strand_id
1 'polypeptide(L)'
;IYTLTTTLGPRYSIRLLETLSDIPVSQPRLAPLFDKIVVQNVVGEAAELARSLHVTPKKRTPALADPIRYQAVINAIRQERPNPTVASAQKEAALAALEAVQLLPKSAALRFAGIQNEDLQQTHLSRSQTYRRAAKLASLRGHPNTHAPAGLTLVGTGKQARSITLHAMRANLPVQIITLENESFAAFQNVIEEELRRRVARRMLPVSQVETSMNLLSEGAGFESLKSSDFVIECATQTGGNAFNEISALIKQIKAHCAENTVLLLTSGMRSGAAEFSELMTPKVAALQLHPDIGSGELAEIALKPEFARTERHQAPMLSALRRLGITPSFQAAQNGLVSSRLFTALCLAAEEAVAQGARPEDVDAALPCRVKPYAAQNAEGQRAQPFRINAFFGDVLESAAPGLNAAFLKAGFEGGKGTSAFDPSRCKLTEDAFKTVAHWRSQISQTGYGPPPEPPGGDEVTLLATVALYAAGSRLIEAGIVATPWELDQIATATLGFTPDYGGPFFEAEAMGLTSFQMSLRRLKPLRPEFFAEPDRLQDMIKNGGRFTKPGQGTSAYL
;
A
#
# COMPACT_ATOMS: atom_id res chain seq x y z
N ILE A 1 -24.77 10.49 -0.44
CA ILE A 1 -24.88 10.52 -1.91
C ILE A 1 -25.64 11.77 -2.35
N TYR A 2 -26.90 11.99 -1.91
CA TYR A 2 -27.73 13.14 -2.29
C TYR A 2 -26.98 14.47 -2.13
N THR A 3 -26.42 14.73 -0.94
CA THR A 3 -25.68 15.99 -0.64
C THR A 3 -24.43 16.13 -1.51
N LEU A 4 -23.67 15.05 -1.68
CA LEU A 4 -22.49 15.05 -2.54
C LEU A 4 -22.86 15.41 -3.98
N THR A 5 -23.87 14.74 -4.52
CA THR A 5 -24.29 14.90 -5.92
C THR A 5 -24.85 16.30 -6.19
N THR A 6 -25.66 16.83 -5.28
CA THR A 6 -26.23 18.18 -5.42
C THR A 6 -25.20 19.30 -5.23
N THR A 7 -24.08 19.02 -4.53
CA THR A 7 -23.04 20.01 -4.25
C THR A 7 -21.86 19.92 -5.22
N LEU A 8 -21.43 18.72 -5.58
CA LEU A 8 -20.21 18.49 -6.36
C LEU A 8 -20.49 18.00 -7.80
N GLY A 9 -21.75 17.70 -8.11
CA GLY A 9 -22.17 17.10 -9.36
C GLY A 9 -21.96 15.57 -9.42
N PRO A 10 -22.65 14.87 -10.35
CA PRO A 10 -22.72 13.42 -10.39
C PRO A 10 -21.36 12.77 -10.68
N ARG A 11 -20.60 13.32 -11.62
CA ARG A 11 -19.33 12.72 -12.07
C ARG A 11 -18.26 12.69 -10.97
N TYR A 12 -18.19 13.75 -10.17
CA TYR A 12 -17.22 13.81 -9.08
C TYR A 12 -17.69 13.01 -7.87
N SER A 13 -18.99 13.03 -7.59
CA SER A 13 -19.60 12.25 -6.51
C SER A 13 -19.40 10.75 -6.70
N ILE A 14 -19.56 10.25 -7.92
CA ILE A 14 -19.33 8.82 -8.17
C ILE A 14 -17.87 8.45 -7.97
N ARG A 15 -16.92 9.27 -8.41
CA ARG A 15 -15.50 9.03 -8.17
C ARG A 15 -15.15 8.96 -6.69
N LEU A 16 -15.75 9.83 -5.87
CA LEU A 16 -15.57 9.80 -4.41
C LEU A 16 -16.13 8.51 -3.81
N LEU A 17 -17.28 8.06 -4.29
CA LEU A 17 -17.93 6.84 -3.83
C LEU A 17 -17.22 5.57 -4.33
N GLU A 18 -16.67 5.61 -5.54
CA GLU A 18 -15.93 4.49 -6.12
C GLU A 18 -14.58 4.27 -5.45
N THR A 19 -13.83 5.34 -5.22
CA THR A 19 -12.47 5.21 -4.68
C THR A 19 -12.46 4.91 -3.19
N LEU A 20 -13.45 5.42 -2.44
CA LEU A 20 -13.50 5.37 -0.96
C LEU A 20 -12.15 5.67 -0.28
N SER A 21 -11.26 6.33 -1.01
CA SER A 21 -9.95 6.74 -0.52
C SER A 21 -10.06 7.95 0.41
N ASP A 22 -9.14 8.05 1.34
CA ASP A 22 -9.00 9.25 2.15
C ASP A 22 -8.60 10.42 1.26
N ILE A 23 -9.42 11.44 1.19
CA ILE A 23 -9.19 12.62 0.37
C ILE A 23 -8.93 13.80 1.31
N PRO A 24 -7.81 14.51 1.15
CA PRO A 24 -7.52 15.68 1.97
C PRO A 24 -8.65 16.71 1.84
N VAL A 25 -9.17 17.16 2.98
CA VAL A 25 -10.23 18.20 3.03
C VAL A 25 -9.80 19.51 2.39
N SER A 26 -8.49 19.75 2.31
CA SER A 26 -7.89 20.91 1.64
C SER A 26 -8.01 20.87 0.11
N GLN A 27 -8.51 19.78 -0.47
CA GLN A 27 -8.72 19.70 -1.92
C GLN A 27 -9.73 20.77 -2.38
N PRO A 28 -9.39 21.69 -3.30
CA PRO A 28 -10.25 22.81 -3.68
C PRO A 28 -11.64 22.40 -4.17
N ARG A 29 -11.75 21.21 -4.76
CA ARG A 29 -13.05 20.66 -5.23
C ARG A 29 -13.99 20.27 -4.11
N LEU A 30 -13.46 19.98 -2.91
CA LEU A 30 -14.26 19.64 -1.73
C LEU A 30 -14.68 20.87 -0.94
N ALA A 31 -14.10 22.04 -1.20
CA ALA A 31 -14.40 23.28 -0.48
C ALA A 31 -15.92 23.57 -0.34
N PRO A 32 -16.77 23.31 -1.35
CA PRO A 32 -18.21 23.55 -1.20
C PRO A 32 -18.91 22.67 -0.15
N LEU A 33 -18.28 21.57 0.30
CA LEU A 33 -18.83 20.68 1.33
C LEU A 33 -18.60 21.18 2.75
N PHE A 34 -17.62 22.07 2.95
CA PHE A 34 -17.18 22.53 4.27
C PHE A 34 -17.47 24.00 4.48
N ASP A 35 -17.92 24.36 5.67
CA ASP A 35 -18.10 25.75 6.05
C ASP A 35 -16.78 26.35 6.55
N LYS A 36 -15.96 25.57 7.24
CA LYS A 36 -14.64 25.94 7.72
C LYS A 36 -13.72 24.70 7.71
N ILE A 37 -12.47 24.89 7.30
CA ILE A 37 -11.41 23.87 7.38
C ILE A 37 -10.41 24.36 8.42
N VAL A 38 -10.12 23.53 9.42
CA VAL A 38 -9.22 23.87 10.52
C VAL A 38 -8.16 22.77 10.67
N VAL A 39 -6.96 23.16 11.06
CA VAL A 39 -5.82 22.24 11.21
C VAL A 39 -5.70 21.70 12.63
N GLN A 40 -6.16 22.46 13.62
CA GLN A 40 -6.06 22.12 15.04
C GLN A 40 -7.36 22.49 15.77
N ASN A 41 -7.57 21.88 16.95
CA ASN A 41 -8.72 22.17 17.82
C ASN A 41 -10.09 22.11 17.13
N VAL A 42 -10.32 21.08 16.32
CA VAL A 42 -11.54 20.93 15.50
C VAL A 42 -12.82 21.05 16.35
N VAL A 43 -12.85 20.51 17.56
CA VAL A 43 -14.01 20.55 18.46
C VAL A 43 -14.30 21.97 18.96
N GLY A 44 -13.26 22.69 19.38
CA GLY A 44 -13.40 24.08 19.84
C GLY A 44 -13.87 25.00 18.72
N GLU A 45 -13.27 24.90 17.56
CA GLU A 45 -13.63 25.65 16.36
C GLU A 45 -15.05 25.35 15.87
N ALA A 46 -15.46 24.07 15.91
CA ALA A 46 -16.81 23.65 15.55
C ALA A 46 -17.85 24.24 16.56
N ALA A 47 -17.54 24.24 17.85
CA ALA A 47 -18.41 24.84 18.88
C ALA A 47 -18.52 26.35 18.72
N GLU A 48 -17.45 27.05 18.36
CA GLU A 48 -17.43 28.48 18.09
C GLU A 48 -18.24 28.81 16.83
N LEU A 49 -18.01 28.05 15.74
CA LEU A 49 -18.78 28.20 14.52
C LEU A 49 -20.28 27.96 14.77
N ALA A 50 -20.64 26.92 15.53
CA ALA A 50 -22.03 26.61 15.86
C ALA A 50 -22.72 27.74 16.65
N ARG A 51 -21.99 28.45 17.54
CA ARG A 51 -22.52 29.63 18.27
C ARG A 51 -22.70 30.84 17.36
N SER A 52 -21.87 30.99 16.33
CA SER A 52 -21.90 32.13 15.40
C SER A 52 -22.87 31.92 14.23
N LEU A 53 -23.28 30.69 13.94
CA LEU A 53 -24.18 30.37 12.84
C LEU A 53 -25.63 30.79 13.22
N HIS A 54 -26.05 31.97 12.76
CA HIS A 54 -27.46 32.16 12.45
C HIS A 54 -27.76 31.29 11.21
N VAL A 55 -28.61 30.27 11.39
CA VAL A 55 -28.92 29.25 10.37
C VAL A 55 -29.60 29.90 9.16
N THR A 56 -28.82 30.46 8.28
CA THR A 56 -29.25 30.72 6.89
C THR A 56 -28.83 29.51 6.08
N PRO A 57 -29.79 28.71 5.54
CA PRO A 57 -29.44 27.60 4.67
C PRO A 57 -28.60 28.14 3.50
N LYS A 58 -27.38 27.63 3.31
CA LYS A 58 -26.61 27.92 2.09
C LYS A 58 -27.49 27.62 0.90
N LYS A 59 -27.79 28.58 0.04
CA LYS A 59 -28.35 28.35 -1.29
C LYS A 59 -27.31 27.56 -2.10
N ARG A 60 -27.42 26.24 -2.05
CA ARG A 60 -26.58 25.38 -2.88
C ARG A 60 -27.14 25.47 -4.29
N THR A 61 -26.35 25.94 -5.23
CA THR A 61 -26.71 25.95 -6.65
C THR A 61 -26.90 24.50 -7.08
N PRO A 62 -28.09 24.06 -7.54
CA PRO A 62 -28.27 22.68 -7.91
C PRO A 62 -27.38 22.36 -9.11
N ALA A 63 -26.41 21.46 -8.93
CA ALA A 63 -25.68 20.87 -10.04
C ALA A 63 -26.60 20.05 -10.99
N LEU A 64 -27.88 20.03 -10.69
CA LEU A 64 -28.95 19.23 -11.31
C LEU A 64 -29.95 20.07 -12.12
N ALA A 65 -29.57 21.27 -12.56
CA ALA A 65 -30.49 22.16 -13.28
C ALA A 65 -30.97 21.61 -14.64
N ASP A 66 -30.24 20.63 -15.21
CA ASP A 66 -30.57 20.02 -16.51
C ASP A 66 -30.64 18.49 -16.38
N PRO A 67 -31.86 17.89 -16.37
CA PRO A 67 -32.04 16.45 -16.25
C PRO A 67 -31.45 15.66 -17.43
N ILE A 68 -31.50 16.22 -18.65
CA ILE A 68 -30.97 15.54 -19.84
C ILE A 68 -29.46 15.41 -19.76
N ARG A 69 -28.79 16.51 -19.39
CA ARG A 69 -27.35 16.55 -19.23
C ARG A 69 -26.89 15.64 -18.09
N TYR A 70 -27.67 15.56 -17.02
CA TYR A 70 -27.39 14.69 -15.88
C TYR A 70 -27.45 13.21 -16.29
N GLN A 71 -28.52 12.81 -17.02
CA GLN A 71 -28.68 11.44 -17.52
C GLN A 71 -27.59 11.06 -18.52
N ALA A 72 -27.17 12.00 -19.38
CA ALA A 72 -26.06 11.77 -20.30
C ALA A 72 -24.75 11.49 -19.54
N VAL A 73 -24.50 12.18 -18.42
CA VAL A 73 -23.32 11.92 -17.57
C VAL A 73 -23.39 10.53 -16.91
N ILE A 74 -24.54 10.12 -16.39
CA ILE A 74 -24.73 8.78 -15.82
C ILE A 74 -24.47 7.69 -16.87
N ASN A 75 -25.04 7.84 -18.06
CA ASN A 75 -24.85 6.89 -19.15
C ASN A 75 -23.38 6.82 -19.60
N ALA A 76 -22.69 7.95 -19.66
CA ALA A 76 -21.27 7.97 -19.98
C ALA A 76 -20.43 7.23 -18.91
N ILE A 77 -20.75 7.41 -17.62
CA ILE A 77 -20.06 6.71 -16.52
C ILE A 77 -20.32 5.19 -16.58
N ARG A 78 -21.53 4.76 -16.96
CA ARG A 78 -21.82 3.33 -17.16
C ARG A 78 -20.98 2.70 -18.25
N GLN A 79 -20.73 3.44 -19.33
CA GLN A 79 -19.95 2.98 -20.47
C GLN A 79 -18.43 3.07 -20.25
N GLU A 80 -17.98 3.83 -19.24
CA GLU A 80 -16.56 3.87 -18.86
C GLU A 80 -16.10 2.47 -18.45
N ARG A 81 -14.94 2.03 -18.94
CA ARG A 81 -14.34 0.74 -18.54
C ARG A 81 -14.28 0.65 -17.02
N PRO A 82 -14.62 -0.52 -16.44
CA PRO A 82 -14.55 -0.71 -15.00
C PRO A 82 -13.16 -0.34 -14.50
N ASN A 83 -13.10 0.51 -13.48
CA ASN A 83 -11.85 0.73 -12.78
C ASN A 83 -11.52 -0.58 -12.03
N PRO A 84 -10.38 -1.24 -12.31
CA PRO A 84 -10.03 -2.50 -11.67
C PRO A 84 -9.84 -2.40 -10.14
N THR A 85 -9.87 -1.16 -9.61
CA THR A 85 -9.75 -0.90 -8.17
C THR A 85 -11.09 -0.71 -7.46
N VAL A 86 -12.20 -0.86 -8.19
CA VAL A 86 -13.54 -0.64 -7.65
C VAL A 86 -14.38 -1.88 -7.87
N ALA A 87 -14.98 -2.40 -6.82
CA ALA A 87 -15.94 -3.49 -6.93
C ALA A 87 -17.12 -3.06 -7.83
N SER A 88 -17.44 -3.86 -8.83
CA SER A 88 -18.53 -3.56 -9.78
C SER A 88 -19.86 -3.29 -9.08
N ALA A 89 -20.17 -4.04 -8.03
CA ALA A 89 -21.36 -3.86 -7.20
C ALA A 89 -21.43 -2.48 -6.55
N GLN A 90 -20.30 -1.93 -6.10
CA GLN A 90 -20.26 -0.58 -5.51
C GLN A 90 -20.54 0.50 -6.56
N LYS A 91 -20.00 0.35 -7.77
CA LYS A 91 -20.28 1.27 -8.89
C LYS A 91 -21.76 1.26 -9.23
N GLU A 92 -22.37 0.09 -9.34
CA GLU A 92 -23.79 -0.06 -9.64
C GLU A 92 -24.69 0.52 -8.53
N ALA A 93 -24.39 0.28 -7.26
CA ALA A 93 -25.15 0.85 -6.16
C ALA A 93 -25.02 2.39 -6.11
N ALA A 94 -23.84 2.94 -6.39
CA ALA A 94 -23.63 4.38 -6.48
C ALA A 94 -24.40 4.99 -7.67
N LEU A 95 -24.39 4.33 -8.83
CA LEU A 95 -25.16 4.74 -10.01
C LEU A 95 -26.67 4.71 -9.74
N ALA A 96 -27.18 3.63 -9.13
CA ALA A 96 -28.60 3.52 -8.77
C ALA A 96 -29.02 4.63 -7.79
N ALA A 97 -28.20 4.95 -6.81
CA ALA A 97 -28.47 6.06 -5.89
C ALA A 97 -28.42 7.44 -6.59
N LEU A 98 -27.55 7.62 -7.58
CA LEU A 98 -27.50 8.86 -8.39
C LEU A 98 -28.75 9.00 -9.27
N GLU A 99 -29.22 7.92 -9.88
CA GLU A 99 -30.46 7.91 -10.67
C GLU A 99 -31.68 8.22 -9.80
N ALA A 100 -31.74 7.64 -8.60
CA ALA A 100 -32.80 7.94 -7.64
C ALA A 100 -32.86 9.43 -7.27
N VAL A 101 -31.71 10.10 -7.17
CA VAL A 101 -31.66 11.57 -6.91
C VAL A 101 -32.33 12.36 -8.02
N GLN A 102 -32.26 11.90 -9.27
CA GLN A 102 -32.87 12.56 -10.41
C GLN A 102 -34.37 12.26 -10.56
N LEU A 103 -34.73 10.98 -10.37
CA LEU A 103 -36.06 10.48 -10.71
C LEU A 103 -37.08 10.59 -9.58
N LEU A 104 -36.63 10.71 -8.33
CA LEU A 104 -37.49 10.64 -7.16
C LEU A 104 -37.61 12.01 -6.45
N PRO A 105 -38.74 12.28 -5.79
CA PRO A 105 -38.82 13.39 -4.85
C PRO A 105 -37.75 13.29 -3.76
N LYS A 106 -37.27 14.45 -3.26
CA LYS A 106 -36.16 14.54 -2.29
C LYS A 106 -36.28 13.54 -1.13
N SER A 107 -37.45 13.40 -0.54
CA SER A 107 -37.68 12.49 0.59
C SER A 107 -37.57 11.01 0.21
N ALA A 108 -37.99 10.65 -1.00
CA ALA A 108 -37.89 9.29 -1.51
C ALA A 108 -36.44 8.98 -1.94
N ALA A 109 -35.75 9.92 -2.58
CA ALA A 109 -34.34 9.79 -2.95
C ALA A 109 -33.44 9.63 -1.72
N LEU A 110 -33.70 10.37 -0.64
CA LEU A 110 -32.96 10.23 0.62
C LEU A 110 -33.18 8.87 1.28
N ARG A 111 -34.43 8.37 1.28
CA ARG A 111 -34.73 7.03 1.82
C ARG A 111 -34.07 5.94 0.99
N PHE A 112 -34.15 6.02 -0.33
CA PHE A 112 -33.50 5.06 -1.24
C PHE A 112 -31.99 5.04 -1.03
N ALA A 113 -31.34 6.22 -0.97
CA ALA A 113 -29.92 6.33 -0.70
C ALA A 113 -29.54 5.80 0.70
N GLY A 114 -30.44 5.93 1.69
CA GLY A 114 -30.28 5.34 3.02
C GLY A 114 -30.29 3.81 2.97
N ILE A 115 -31.27 3.20 2.32
CA ILE A 115 -31.38 1.75 2.15
C ILE A 115 -30.14 1.20 1.40
N GLN A 116 -29.76 1.83 0.28
CA GLN A 116 -28.57 1.42 -0.45
C GLN A 116 -27.29 1.53 0.40
N ASN A 117 -27.20 2.53 1.26
CA ASN A 117 -26.07 2.66 2.18
C ASN A 117 -26.07 1.59 3.27
N GLU A 118 -27.23 1.21 3.81
CA GLU A 118 -27.36 0.11 4.78
C GLU A 118 -27.00 -1.23 4.16
N ASP A 119 -27.50 -1.51 2.96
CA ASP A 119 -27.15 -2.71 2.20
C ASP A 119 -25.63 -2.77 1.93
N LEU A 120 -25.02 -1.64 1.51
CA LEU A 120 -23.59 -1.55 1.31
C LEU A 120 -22.79 -1.75 2.61
N GLN A 121 -23.28 -1.26 3.75
CA GLN A 121 -22.61 -1.46 5.05
C GLN A 121 -22.58 -2.93 5.50
N GLN A 122 -23.52 -3.74 5.07
CA GLN A 122 -23.55 -5.17 5.36
C GLN A 122 -22.72 -5.99 4.37
N THR A 123 -22.26 -5.39 3.28
CA THR A 123 -21.45 -6.09 2.29
C THR A 123 -20.05 -6.40 2.79
N HIS A 124 -19.44 -7.42 2.22
CA HIS A 124 -18.04 -7.77 2.44
C HIS A 124 -17.11 -6.56 2.21
N LEU A 125 -17.38 -5.77 1.18
CA LEU A 125 -16.68 -4.52 0.88
C LEU A 125 -16.67 -3.54 2.07
N SER A 126 -17.83 -3.26 2.66
CA SER A 126 -17.93 -2.32 3.78
C SER A 126 -17.22 -2.84 5.03
N ARG A 127 -17.31 -4.13 5.30
CA ARG A 127 -16.60 -4.79 6.40
C ARG A 127 -15.09 -4.70 6.22
N SER A 128 -14.59 -5.01 5.01
CA SER A 128 -13.18 -4.90 4.64
C SER A 128 -12.67 -3.47 4.82
N GLN A 129 -13.37 -2.48 4.30
CA GLN A 129 -12.97 -1.07 4.41
C GLN A 129 -12.98 -0.56 5.85
N THR A 130 -14.00 -0.94 6.64
CA THR A 130 -14.07 -0.59 8.07
C THR A 130 -12.88 -1.18 8.82
N TYR A 131 -12.56 -2.42 8.52
CA TYR A 131 -11.40 -3.10 9.09
C TYR A 131 -10.08 -2.43 8.72
N ARG A 132 -9.84 -2.14 7.42
CA ARG A 132 -8.64 -1.45 6.94
C ARG A 132 -8.46 -0.07 7.58
N ARG A 133 -9.55 0.69 7.75
CA ARG A 133 -9.52 1.98 8.46
C ARG A 133 -9.19 1.82 9.95
N ALA A 134 -9.78 0.82 10.61
CA ALA A 134 -9.49 0.53 12.00
C ALA A 134 -8.02 0.11 12.19
N ALA A 135 -7.47 -0.71 11.29
CA ALA A 135 -6.06 -1.08 11.28
C ALA A 135 -5.15 0.14 11.11
N LYS A 136 -5.44 1.02 10.14
CA LYS A 136 -4.70 2.28 9.94
C LYS A 136 -4.73 3.16 11.19
N LEU A 137 -5.88 3.32 11.81
CA LEU A 137 -6.00 4.10 13.05
C LEU A 137 -5.22 3.46 14.21
N ALA A 138 -5.22 2.13 14.31
CA ALA A 138 -4.45 1.41 15.31
C ALA A 138 -2.95 1.65 15.14
N SER A 139 -2.41 1.58 13.91
CA SER A 139 -1.00 1.90 13.62
C SER A 139 -0.61 3.33 13.96
N LEU A 140 -1.56 4.25 13.94
CA LEU A 140 -1.32 5.66 14.27
C LEU A 140 -1.47 5.96 15.77
N ARG A 141 -1.95 5.01 16.59
CA ARG A 141 -2.03 5.18 18.04
C ARG A 141 -0.63 5.02 18.65
N GLY A 142 -0.27 5.90 19.57
CA GLY A 142 1.01 5.88 20.25
C GLY A 142 1.09 6.97 21.33
N HIS A 143 2.18 7.00 22.08
CA HIS A 143 2.35 7.90 23.21
C HIS A 143 2.13 9.37 22.83
N PRO A 144 1.28 10.11 23.57
CA PRO A 144 0.95 11.50 23.27
C PRO A 144 2.11 12.49 23.50
N ASN A 145 3.18 12.07 24.15
CA ASN A 145 4.26 12.95 24.66
C ASN A 145 5.54 12.97 23.81
N THR A 146 5.55 12.39 22.62
CA THR A 146 6.71 12.49 21.73
C THR A 146 6.60 13.72 20.86
N HIS A 147 7.61 14.59 20.91
CA HIS A 147 7.68 15.77 20.06
C HIS A 147 7.84 15.35 18.61
N ALA A 148 6.96 15.87 17.74
CA ALA A 148 7.16 15.75 16.31
C ALA A 148 8.33 16.64 15.87
N PRO A 149 9.11 16.21 14.87
CA PRO A 149 10.24 17.01 14.41
C PRO A 149 9.78 18.37 13.88
N ALA A 150 10.58 19.40 14.12
CA ALA A 150 10.35 20.74 13.59
C ALA A 150 10.66 20.85 12.09
N GLY A 151 11.50 19.99 11.56
CA GLY A 151 11.89 19.86 10.17
C GLY A 151 12.55 18.52 9.91
N LEU A 152 12.85 18.24 8.66
CA LEU A 152 13.53 17.01 8.21
C LEU A 152 14.82 17.36 7.49
N THR A 153 15.86 16.54 7.70
CA THR A 153 17.07 16.59 6.88
C THR A 153 17.17 15.29 6.09
N LEU A 154 17.25 15.40 4.76
CA LEU A 154 17.42 14.27 3.85
C LEU A 154 18.85 14.27 3.32
N VAL A 155 19.50 13.11 3.34
CA VAL A 155 20.83 12.92 2.78
C VAL A 155 20.70 12.12 1.48
N GLY A 156 20.93 12.77 0.36
CA GLY A 156 20.73 12.22 -0.97
C GLY A 156 19.40 12.60 -1.62
N THR A 157 19.33 12.47 -2.95
CA THR A 157 18.20 12.86 -3.80
C THR A 157 17.51 11.68 -4.48
N GLY A 158 17.65 10.47 -3.92
CA GLY A 158 17.06 9.25 -4.44
C GLY A 158 15.53 9.27 -4.52
N LYS A 159 14.94 8.23 -5.09
CA LYS A 159 13.48 8.16 -5.35
C LYS A 159 12.63 8.41 -4.11
N GLN A 160 13.06 7.94 -2.94
CA GLN A 160 12.31 8.13 -1.70
C GLN A 160 12.40 9.57 -1.19
N ALA A 161 13.51 10.28 -1.43
CA ALA A 161 13.64 11.69 -1.06
C ALA A 161 12.52 12.55 -1.66
N ARG A 162 12.16 12.31 -2.93
CA ARG A 162 11.06 13.00 -3.60
C ARG A 162 9.72 12.78 -2.88
N SER A 163 9.40 11.53 -2.55
CA SER A 163 8.14 11.21 -1.87
C SER A 163 8.08 11.83 -0.49
N ILE A 164 9.14 11.70 0.30
CA ILE A 164 9.25 12.27 1.66
C ILE A 164 9.12 13.79 1.61
N THR A 165 9.81 14.46 0.68
CA THR A 165 9.74 15.92 0.51
C THR A 165 8.31 16.39 0.23
N LEU A 166 7.59 15.71 -0.67
CA LEU A 166 6.21 16.05 -0.98
C LEU A 166 5.25 15.83 0.20
N HIS A 167 5.51 14.82 1.05
CA HIS A 167 4.77 14.63 2.30
C HIS A 167 5.08 15.72 3.33
N ALA A 168 6.35 16.07 3.49
CA ALA A 168 6.77 17.14 4.39
C ALA A 168 6.17 18.49 3.98
N MET A 169 6.19 18.83 2.69
CA MET A 169 5.56 20.04 2.16
C MET A 169 4.05 20.06 2.44
N ARG A 170 3.36 18.92 2.26
CA ARG A 170 1.93 18.80 2.61
C ARG A 170 1.66 19.00 4.10
N ALA A 171 2.59 18.55 4.94
CA ALA A 171 2.54 18.73 6.39
C ALA A 171 3.04 20.09 6.88
N ASN A 172 3.42 20.99 5.95
CA ASN A 172 4.04 22.27 6.23
C ASN A 172 5.29 22.14 7.12
N LEU A 173 6.15 21.16 6.75
CA LEU A 173 7.42 20.90 7.42
C LEU A 173 8.59 21.36 6.53
N PRO A 174 9.54 22.15 7.05
CA PRO A 174 10.79 22.44 6.36
C PRO A 174 11.59 21.17 6.05
N VAL A 175 12.20 21.14 4.87
CA VAL A 175 13.06 20.05 4.41
C VAL A 175 14.39 20.61 3.97
N GLN A 176 15.46 20.13 4.56
CA GLN A 176 16.82 20.41 4.15
C GLN A 176 17.39 19.19 3.41
N ILE A 177 17.99 19.43 2.24
CA ILE A 177 18.61 18.39 1.42
C ILE A 177 20.13 18.54 1.48
N ILE A 178 20.81 17.46 1.86
CA ILE A 178 22.25 17.32 1.73
C ILE A 178 22.50 16.46 0.49
N THR A 179 23.05 17.06 -0.56
CA THR A 179 23.40 16.38 -1.80
C THR A 179 24.69 15.59 -1.65
N LEU A 180 24.76 14.43 -2.29
CA LEU A 180 25.93 13.59 -2.37
C LEU A 180 26.73 13.91 -3.65
N GLU A 181 27.93 13.32 -3.78
CA GLU A 181 28.70 13.43 -5.01
C GLU A 181 27.86 12.98 -6.21
N ASN A 182 27.93 13.76 -7.30
CA ASN A 182 27.13 13.57 -8.52
C ASN A 182 25.62 13.84 -8.42
N GLU A 183 25.14 14.41 -7.32
CA GLU A 183 23.77 14.88 -7.17
C GLU A 183 23.71 16.41 -7.29
N SER A 184 22.54 16.94 -7.69
CA SER A 184 22.32 18.37 -7.83
C SER A 184 21.03 18.78 -7.11
N PHE A 185 21.16 19.70 -6.16
CA PHE A 185 20.01 20.30 -5.49
C PHE A 185 19.06 20.99 -6.47
N ALA A 186 19.61 21.75 -7.43
CA ALA A 186 18.79 22.44 -8.43
C ALA A 186 18.00 21.46 -9.32
N ALA A 187 18.60 20.33 -9.71
CA ALA A 187 17.89 19.29 -10.45
C ALA A 187 16.78 18.65 -9.61
N PHE A 188 17.03 18.36 -8.34
CA PHE A 188 16.03 17.84 -7.42
C PHE A 188 14.88 18.83 -7.19
N GLN A 189 15.21 20.11 -6.98
CA GLN A 189 14.24 21.20 -6.81
C GLN A 189 13.30 21.30 -8.03
N ASN A 190 13.83 21.24 -9.24
CA ASN A 190 13.06 21.25 -10.48
C ASN A 190 12.08 20.07 -10.55
N VAL A 191 12.51 18.88 -10.17
CA VAL A 191 11.65 17.69 -10.13
C VAL A 191 10.48 17.85 -9.15
N ILE A 192 10.74 18.43 -7.97
CA ILE A 192 9.69 18.71 -6.98
C ILE A 192 8.71 19.76 -7.49
N GLU A 193 9.22 20.87 -8.06
CA GLU A 193 8.36 21.93 -8.61
C GLU A 193 7.48 21.42 -9.75
N GLU A 194 8.03 20.63 -10.66
CA GLU A 194 7.28 20.02 -11.77
C GLU A 194 6.13 19.13 -11.23
N GLU A 195 6.38 18.34 -10.20
CA GLU A 195 5.35 17.53 -9.59
C GLU A 195 4.25 18.37 -8.92
N LEU A 196 4.60 19.44 -8.23
CA LEU A 196 3.62 20.37 -7.67
C LEU A 196 2.77 21.02 -8.78
N ARG A 197 3.40 21.43 -9.88
CA ARG A 197 2.71 21.98 -11.06
C ARG A 197 1.77 20.96 -11.72
N ARG A 198 2.17 19.69 -11.81
CA ARG A 198 1.29 18.59 -12.26
C ARG A 198 0.06 18.44 -11.36
N ARG A 199 0.23 18.57 -10.04
CA ARG A 199 -0.90 18.54 -9.09
C ARG A 199 -1.83 19.73 -9.26
N VAL A 200 -1.29 20.91 -9.58
CA VAL A 200 -2.11 22.09 -9.95
C VAL A 200 -2.90 21.82 -11.23
N ALA A 201 -2.27 21.29 -12.28
CA ALA A 201 -2.95 20.95 -13.53
C ALA A 201 -4.08 19.93 -13.33
N ARG A 202 -3.91 19.00 -12.38
CA ARG A 202 -4.94 18.03 -11.97
C ARG A 202 -5.97 18.61 -10.97
N ARG A 203 -5.87 19.90 -10.64
CA ARG A 203 -6.71 20.60 -9.65
C ARG A 203 -6.67 19.96 -8.26
N MET A 204 -5.54 19.38 -7.89
CA MET A 204 -5.29 18.80 -6.57
C MET A 204 -4.62 19.79 -5.63
N LEU A 205 -4.05 20.89 -6.17
CA LEU A 205 -3.33 21.92 -5.44
C LEU A 205 -3.68 23.29 -6.03
N PRO A 206 -3.89 24.36 -5.22
CA PRO A 206 -4.00 25.73 -5.72
C PRO A 206 -2.64 26.23 -6.22
N VAL A 207 -2.64 27.09 -7.24
CA VAL A 207 -1.41 27.67 -7.82
C VAL A 207 -0.58 28.41 -6.77
N SER A 208 -1.23 29.17 -5.88
CA SER A 208 -0.58 29.93 -4.79
C SER A 208 0.20 29.06 -3.81
N GLN A 209 -0.14 27.78 -3.72
CA GLN A 209 0.52 26.87 -2.78
C GLN A 209 1.86 26.32 -3.33
N VAL A 210 2.13 26.47 -4.62
CA VAL A 210 3.42 26.00 -5.20
C VAL A 210 4.58 26.75 -4.59
N GLU A 211 4.56 28.06 -4.64
CA GLU A 211 5.62 28.91 -4.08
C GLU A 211 5.78 28.71 -2.57
N THR A 212 4.67 28.70 -1.83
CA THR A 212 4.69 28.44 -0.39
C THR A 212 5.32 27.07 -0.06
N SER A 213 5.03 26.04 -0.86
CA SER A 213 5.63 24.73 -0.68
C SER A 213 7.12 24.71 -1.03
N MET A 214 7.51 25.39 -2.10
CA MET A 214 8.92 25.45 -2.51
C MET A 214 9.79 26.18 -1.49
N ASN A 215 9.25 27.18 -0.78
CA ASN A 215 9.95 27.91 0.29
C ASN A 215 10.26 27.02 1.53
N LEU A 216 9.67 25.82 1.62
CA LEU A 216 9.99 24.84 2.66
C LEU A 216 11.22 23.99 2.31
N LEU A 217 11.73 24.07 1.07
CA LEU A 217 12.86 23.29 0.59
C LEU A 217 14.14 24.12 0.59
N SER A 218 15.19 23.62 1.20
CA SER A 218 16.49 24.29 1.28
C SER A 218 17.64 23.32 1.06
N GLU A 219 18.76 23.82 0.57
CA GLU A 219 20.02 23.08 0.47
C GLU A 219 20.76 23.16 1.81
N GLY A 220 21.32 22.04 2.27
CA GLY A 220 22.17 21.98 3.45
C GLY A 220 23.63 22.28 3.14
N ALA A 221 24.36 22.83 4.11
CA ALA A 221 25.79 23.12 3.98
C ALA A 221 26.69 21.86 4.13
N GLY A 222 26.19 20.68 3.71
CA GLY A 222 26.88 19.40 3.86
C GLY A 222 26.62 18.71 5.20
N PHE A 223 27.44 17.69 5.53
CA PHE A 223 27.26 16.86 6.72
C PHE A 223 27.30 17.62 8.04
N GLU A 224 27.95 18.79 8.09
CA GLU A 224 27.98 19.62 9.31
C GLU A 224 26.57 20.07 9.74
N SER A 225 25.62 20.18 8.81
CA SER A 225 24.23 20.50 9.09
C SER A 225 23.53 19.43 9.93
N LEU A 226 24.03 18.19 9.96
CA LEU A 226 23.44 17.09 10.70
C LEU A 226 23.53 17.26 12.20
N LYS A 227 24.48 18.06 12.71
CA LYS A 227 24.65 18.33 14.15
C LYS A 227 23.41 18.97 14.79
N SER A 228 22.66 19.75 14.02
CA SER A 228 21.45 20.44 14.48
C SER A 228 20.16 19.74 14.07
N SER A 229 20.24 18.58 13.44
CA SER A 229 19.08 17.86 12.90
C SER A 229 18.57 16.83 13.90
N ASP A 230 17.31 16.97 14.31
CA ASP A 230 16.64 16.00 15.20
C ASP A 230 16.23 14.72 14.45
N PHE A 231 15.93 14.85 13.13
CA PHE A 231 15.40 13.77 12.30
C PHE A 231 16.06 13.77 10.93
N VAL A 232 16.78 12.71 10.64
CA VAL A 232 17.55 12.53 9.40
C VAL A 232 17.05 11.29 8.66
N ILE A 233 16.89 11.40 7.34
CA ILE A 233 16.55 10.24 6.49
C ILE A 233 17.62 10.14 5.40
N GLU A 234 18.31 9.02 5.34
CA GLU A 234 19.23 8.68 4.28
C GLU A 234 18.40 8.24 3.05
N CYS A 235 18.65 8.88 1.91
CA CYS A 235 17.94 8.68 0.64
C CYS A 235 18.90 8.61 -0.54
N ALA A 236 20.06 8.00 -0.37
CA ALA A 236 21.07 7.92 -1.44
C ALA A 236 20.58 7.17 -2.67
N THR A 237 20.99 7.63 -3.83
CA THR A 237 20.78 6.93 -5.10
C THR A 237 21.83 5.81 -5.23
N GLN A 238 21.40 4.57 -5.30
CA GLN A 238 22.31 3.44 -5.46
C GLN A 238 22.71 3.28 -6.93
N THR A 239 24.00 3.30 -7.20
CA THR A 239 24.57 3.08 -8.54
C THR A 239 25.68 2.03 -8.45
N GLY A 240 25.41 0.79 -8.88
CA GLY A 240 26.46 -0.20 -9.15
C GLY A 240 26.60 -1.40 -8.18
N GLY A 241 27.56 -2.29 -8.49
CA GLY A 241 27.69 -3.61 -7.86
C GLY A 241 28.36 -3.67 -6.47
N ASN A 242 28.93 -2.55 -5.94
CA ASN A 242 29.54 -2.48 -4.59
C ASN A 242 28.69 -1.69 -3.59
N ALA A 243 27.40 -1.63 -3.83
CA ALA A 243 26.45 -0.79 -3.11
C ALA A 243 26.50 -0.94 -1.58
N PHE A 244 26.74 -2.15 -1.05
CA PHE A 244 26.74 -2.38 0.40
C PHE A 244 27.86 -1.64 1.13
N ASN A 245 29.11 -1.73 0.65
CA ASN A 245 30.26 -1.09 1.29
C ASN A 245 30.16 0.44 1.21
N GLU A 246 29.73 0.97 0.07
CA GLU A 246 29.55 2.41 -0.15
C GLU A 246 28.45 2.96 0.78
N ILE A 247 27.33 2.27 0.89
CA ILE A 247 26.23 2.66 1.77
C ILE A 247 26.62 2.54 3.23
N SER A 248 27.33 1.47 3.61
CA SER A 248 27.81 1.29 5.00
C SER A 248 28.78 2.42 5.38
N ALA A 249 29.66 2.83 4.47
CA ALA A 249 30.57 3.96 4.69
C ALA A 249 29.78 5.28 4.84
N LEU A 250 28.79 5.52 3.97
CA LEU A 250 27.91 6.68 4.03
C LEU A 250 27.14 6.74 5.35
N ILE A 251 26.55 5.63 5.77
CA ILE A 251 25.80 5.55 7.05
C ILE A 251 26.72 5.85 8.23
N LYS A 252 27.93 5.31 8.26
CA LYS A 252 28.93 5.61 9.29
C LYS A 252 29.30 7.10 9.31
N GLN A 253 29.46 7.70 8.14
CA GLN A 253 29.73 9.13 7.99
C GLN A 253 28.54 9.98 8.50
N ILE A 254 27.31 9.66 8.11
CA ILE A 254 26.10 10.34 8.61
C ILE A 254 26.05 10.25 10.13
N LYS A 255 26.21 9.05 10.70
CA LYS A 255 26.17 8.84 12.15
C LYS A 255 27.24 9.63 12.90
N ALA A 256 28.44 9.76 12.35
CA ALA A 256 29.52 10.52 12.96
C ALA A 256 29.23 12.03 13.07
N HIS A 257 28.36 12.56 12.19
CA HIS A 257 27.96 13.98 12.21
C HIS A 257 26.62 14.24 12.90
N CYS A 258 25.80 13.22 13.15
CA CYS A 258 24.55 13.37 13.86
C CYS A 258 24.77 13.58 15.37
N ALA A 259 23.87 14.35 16.00
CA ALA A 259 23.80 14.41 17.46
C ALA A 259 23.35 13.06 18.03
N GLU A 260 23.70 12.79 19.30
CA GLU A 260 23.35 11.53 19.98
C GLU A 260 21.83 11.24 19.99
N ASN A 261 21.03 12.29 19.99
CA ASN A 261 19.57 12.20 20.03
C ASN A 261 18.90 12.16 18.67
N THR A 262 19.63 12.32 17.58
CA THR A 262 19.09 12.28 16.21
C THR A 262 18.47 10.93 15.90
N VAL A 263 17.25 10.94 15.36
CA VAL A 263 16.60 9.77 14.76
C VAL A 263 17.07 9.66 13.32
N LEU A 264 17.65 8.53 12.95
CA LEU A 264 18.14 8.26 11.60
C LEU A 264 17.38 7.11 10.95
N LEU A 265 16.73 7.37 9.84
CA LEU A 265 16.07 6.37 9.01
C LEU A 265 16.88 6.11 7.73
N LEU A 266 17.04 4.84 7.38
CA LEU A 266 17.89 4.39 6.29
C LEU A 266 17.04 3.77 5.17
N THR A 267 16.92 4.45 4.03
CA THR A 267 16.15 3.90 2.91
C THR A 267 16.96 2.91 2.07
N SER A 268 18.27 3.05 2.05
CA SER A 268 19.17 2.15 1.31
C SER A 268 19.32 0.78 1.96
N GLY A 269 19.21 0.70 3.28
CA GLY A 269 19.36 -0.54 4.06
C GLY A 269 18.35 -1.64 3.75
N MET A 270 17.29 -1.30 3.00
CA MET A 270 16.21 -2.23 2.70
C MET A 270 16.43 -3.08 1.45
N ARG A 271 17.34 -2.68 0.56
CA ARG A 271 17.60 -3.41 -0.68
C ARG A 271 18.56 -4.58 -0.50
N SER A 272 19.50 -4.45 0.43
CA SER A 272 20.52 -5.46 0.69
C SER A 272 20.12 -6.45 1.79
N GLY A 273 18.97 -6.24 2.42
CA GLY A 273 18.53 -6.99 3.59
C GLY A 273 18.82 -6.23 4.88
N ALA A 274 17.76 -5.95 5.66
CA ALA A 274 17.89 -5.21 6.91
C ALA A 274 18.85 -5.89 7.92
N ALA A 275 19.03 -7.20 7.81
CA ALA A 275 19.94 -7.96 8.66
C ALA A 275 21.41 -7.58 8.46
N GLU A 276 21.85 -7.29 7.24
CA GLU A 276 23.24 -6.87 6.95
C GLU A 276 23.59 -5.54 7.58
N PHE A 277 22.58 -4.66 7.74
CA PHE A 277 22.73 -3.37 8.43
C PHE A 277 22.41 -3.45 9.94
N SER A 278 22.10 -4.64 10.47
CA SER A 278 21.68 -4.78 11.88
C SER A 278 22.71 -4.25 12.85
N GLU A 279 24.01 -4.36 12.56
CA GLU A 279 25.08 -3.80 13.41
C GLU A 279 25.06 -2.27 13.46
N LEU A 280 24.59 -1.60 12.41
CA LEU A 280 24.47 -0.15 12.34
C LEU A 280 23.20 0.36 13.01
N MET A 281 22.21 -0.51 13.23
CA MET A 281 20.94 -0.16 13.86
C MET A 281 21.09 0.02 15.37
N THR A 282 20.46 1.04 15.90
CA THR A 282 20.35 1.36 17.33
C THR A 282 18.89 1.68 17.64
N PRO A 283 18.50 1.93 18.89
CA PRO A 283 17.16 2.38 19.22
C PRO A 283 16.66 3.61 18.42
N LYS A 284 17.59 4.39 17.85
CA LYS A 284 17.32 5.60 17.08
C LYS A 284 17.66 5.47 15.58
N VAL A 285 18.16 4.31 15.16
CA VAL A 285 18.54 4.04 13.77
C VAL A 285 17.75 2.84 13.28
N ALA A 286 16.91 3.06 12.28
CA ALA A 286 16.06 2.03 11.69
C ALA A 286 16.12 2.07 10.16
N ALA A 287 15.84 0.94 9.53
CA ALA A 287 15.63 0.92 8.09
C ALA A 287 14.20 1.34 7.75
N LEU A 288 14.02 2.08 6.67
CA LEU A 288 12.75 2.64 6.19
C LEU A 288 12.50 2.27 4.73
N GLN A 289 11.31 1.77 4.44
CA GLN A 289 10.80 1.67 3.08
C GLN A 289 9.43 2.33 2.99
N LEU A 290 9.33 3.34 2.13
CA LEU A 290 8.04 3.90 1.77
C LEU A 290 7.44 3.12 0.62
N HIS A 291 6.18 2.80 0.75
CA HIS A 291 5.38 2.24 -0.32
C HIS A 291 4.43 3.34 -0.83
N PRO A 292 4.56 3.73 -2.11
CA PRO A 292 3.65 4.70 -2.70
C PRO A 292 2.22 4.14 -2.63
N ASP A 293 1.30 4.98 -2.21
CA ASP A 293 -0.09 4.61 -2.09
C ASP A 293 -0.69 4.19 -3.43
N ILE A 294 -1.20 2.99 -3.45
CA ILE A 294 -2.00 2.48 -4.55
C ILE A 294 -3.50 2.68 -4.27
N GLY A 295 -3.88 3.42 -3.21
CA GLY A 295 -5.30 3.69 -2.96
C GLY A 295 -5.71 4.39 -1.66
N SER A 296 -4.94 4.42 -0.58
CA SER A 296 -5.45 4.89 0.72
C SER A 296 -4.48 5.59 1.68
N GLY A 297 -3.33 5.99 1.25
CA GLY A 297 -2.31 6.64 2.07
C GLY A 297 -1.01 5.84 2.12
N GLU A 298 0.13 6.52 2.13
CA GLU A 298 1.42 5.86 2.10
C GLU A 298 1.65 5.04 3.37
N LEU A 299 2.16 3.83 3.17
CA LEU A 299 2.63 2.95 4.21
C LEU A 299 4.16 3.04 4.28
N ALA A 300 4.70 3.13 5.50
CA ALA A 300 6.11 2.99 5.78
C ALA A 300 6.36 1.69 6.55
N GLU A 301 7.14 0.78 6.00
CA GLU A 301 7.73 -0.31 6.76
C GLU A 301 8.99 0.18 7.44
N ILE A 302 9.10 -0.06 8.75
CA ILE A 302 10.23 0.36 9.58
C ILE A 302 10.80 -0.89 10.25
N ALA A 303 12.01 -1.26 9.86
CA ALA A 303 12.70 -2.38 10.47
C ALA A 303 13.67 -1.90 11.54
N LEU A 304 13.49 -2.42 12.76
CA LEU A 304 14.34 -2.20 13.94
C LEU A 304 15.00 -3.51 14.32
N LYS A 305 16.11 -3.44 15.08
CA LYS A 305 16.64 -4.66 15.72
C LYS A 305 15.54 -5.38 16.50
N PRO A 306 15.54 -6.72 16.55
CA PRO A 306 14.50 -7.49 17.22
C PRO A 306 14.24 -7.03 18.67
N GLU A 307 15.30 -6.68 19.41
CA GLU A 307 15.19 -6.19 20.78
C GLU A 307 14.50 -4.83 20.91
N PHE A 308 14.45 -4.03 19.84
CA PHE A 308 13.84 -2.69 19.83
C PHE A 308 12.49 -2.67 19.11
N ALA A 309 12.24 -3.62 18.20
CA ALA A 309 11.11 -3.61 17.28
C ALA A 309 9.74 -3.67 17.99
N ARG A 310 9.68 -4.23 19.21
CA ARG A 310 8.45 -4.37 20.00
C ARG A 310 8.32 -3.37 21.14
N THR A 311 9.27 -2.45 21.25
CA THR A 311 9.32 -1.50 22.38
C THR A 311 8.77 -0.15 21.95
N GLU A 312 7.60 0.22 22.45
CA GLU A 312 6.94 1.50 22.15
C GLU A 312 7.86 2.72 22.32
N ARG A 313 8.72 2.71 23.35
CA ARG A 313 9.68 3.79 23.59
C ARG A 313 10.61 4.03 22.40
N HIS A 314 11.02 2.97 21.70
CA HIS A 314 11.91 3.08 20.55
C HIS A 314 11.15 3.42 19.26
N GLN A 315 9.89 3.02 19.15
CA GLN A 315 9.04 3.34 18.02
C GLN A 315 8.52 4.80 18.07
N ALA A 316 8.32 5.33 19.28
CA ALA A 316 7.62 6.59 19.49
C ALA A 316 8.18 7.80 18.72
N PRO A 317 9.49 8.06 18.63
CA PRO A 317 10.02 9.19 17.86
C PRO A 317 9.76 9.04 16.35
N MET A 318 9.91 7.82 15.81
CA MET A 318 9.66 7.52 14.40
C MET A 318 8.17 7.61 14.06
N LEU A 319 7.31 7.07 14.95
CA LEU A 319 5.87 7.19 14.85
C LEU A 319 5.41 8.65 14.83
N SER A 320 5.97 9.49 15.71
CA SER A 320 5.62 10.90 15.79
C SER A 320 5.94 11.64 14.48
N ALA A 321 7.12 11.39 13.90
CA ALA A 321 7.53 11.97 12.62
C ALA A 321 6.65 11.51 11.47
N LEU A 322 6.37 10.21 11.35
CA LEU A 322 5.56 9.66 10.27
C LEU A 322 4.09 10.12 10.36
N ARG A 323 3.54 10.18 11.57
CA ARG A 323 2.21 10.78 11.79
C ARG A 323 2.15 12.23 11.33
N ARG A 324 3.17 13.03 11.62
CA ARG A 324 3.28 14.41 11.14
C ARG A 324 3.30 14.49 9.61
N LEU A 325 3.95 13.53 8.96
CA LEU A 325 4.00 13.41 7.49
C LEU A 325 2.70 12.85 6.89
N GLY A 326 1.77 12.37 7.69
CA GLY A 326 0.55 11.69 7.23
C GLY A 326 0.83 10.29 6.67
N ILE A 327 1.94 9.68 7.06
CA ILE A 327 2.37 8.36 6.64
C ILE A 327 2.00 7.34 7.72
N THR A 328 1.44 6.21 7.31
CA THR A 328 1.06 5.12 8.21
C THR A 328 2.27 4.22 8.47
N PRO A 329 2.75 4.09 9.71
CA PRO A 329 3.88 3.23 10.03
C PRO A 329 3.46 1.77 10.21
N SER A 330 4.36 0.85 9.87
CA SER A 330 4.33 -0.55 10.26
C SER A 330 5.71 -0.96 10.74
N PHE A 331 5.80 -1.33 12.02
CA PHE A 331 7.07 -1.70 12.66
C PHE A 331 7.31 -3.20 12.56
N GLN A 332 8.53 -3.59 12.22
CA GLN A 332 8.94 -4.99 12.11
C GLN A 332 10.34 -5.22 12.67
N ALA A 333 10.62 -6.45 13.08
CA ALA A 333 11.98 -6.85 13.40
C ALA A 333 12.82 -6.94 12.12
N ALA A 334 14.03 -6.41 12.18
CA ALA A 334 14.98 -6.46 11.06
C ALA A 334 15.40 -7.91 10.76
N GLN A 335 15.31 -8.26 9.50
CA GLN A 335 15.71 -9.56 8.95
C GLN A 335 16.01 -9.43 7.45
N ASN A 336 16.42 -10.52 6.83
CA ASN A 336 16.57 -10.56 5.37
C ASN A 336 15.23 -10.34 4.68
N GLY A 337 15.09 -9.23 3.97
CA GLY A 337 13.89 -8.80 3.28
C GLY A 337 12.84 -8.17 4.22
N LEU A 338 11.95 -7.41 3.60
CA LEU A 338 10.79 -6.81 4.25
C LEU A 338 9.60 -7.77 4.29
N VAL A 339 8.66 -7.49 5.17
CA VAL A 339 7.37 -8.20 5.20
C VAL A 339 6.67 -8.11 3.85
N SER A 340 6.58 -6.91 3.26
CA SER A 340 6.02 -6.71 1.92
C SER A 340 6.68 -7.58 0.85
N SER A 341 8.00 -7.67 0.87
CA SER A 341 8.75 -8.51 -0.08
C SER A 341 8.43 -9.99 0.09
N ARG A 342 8.30 -10.46 1.32
CA ARG A 342 7.93 -11.86 1.62
C ARG A 342 6.49 -12.17 1.22
N LEU A 343 5.56 -11.25 1.47
CA LEU A 343 4.19 -11.39 1.02
C LEU A 343 4.10 -11.39 -0.51
N PHE A 344 4.86 -10.53 -1.19
CA PHE A 344 4.92 -10.56 -2.65
C PHE A 344 5.49 -11.87 -3.18
N THR A 345 6.52 -12.43 -2.53
CA THR A 345 7.04 -13.76 -2.90
C THR A 345 5.97 -14.83 -2.73
N ALA A 346 5.22 -14.81 -1.63
CA ALA A 346 4.12 -15.75 -1.40
C ALA A 346 3.04 -15.64 -2.50
N LEU A 347 2.71 -14.43 -2.91
CA LEU A 347 1.79 -14.18 -4.04
C LEU A 347 2.33 -14.78 -5.35
N CYS A 348 3.62 -14.58 -5.63
CA CYS A 348 4.26 -15.17 -6.82
C CYS A 348 4.26 -16.69 -6.80
N LEU A 349 4.55 -17.31 -5.65
CA LEU A 349 4.51 -18.76 -5.51
C LEU A 349 3.10 -19.33 -5.68
N ALA A 350 2.07 -18.63 -5.19
CA ALA A 350 0.68 -19.02 -5.44
C ALA A 350 0.33 -18.92 -6.92
N ALA A 351 0.79 -17.88 -7.59
CA ALA A 351 0.61 -17.70 -9.02
C ALA A 351 1.33 -18.79 -9.84
N GLU A 352 2.56 -19.15 -9.47
CA GLU A 352 3.29 -20.26 -10.08
C GLU A 352 2.57 -21.59 -9.88
N GLU A 353 1.99 -21.82 -8.70
CA GLU A 353 1.21 -23.02 -8.40
C GLU A 353 -0.04 -23.09 -9.29
N ALA A 354 -0.78 -21.98 -9.44
CA ALA A 354 -1.91 -21.93 -10.35
C ALA A 354 -1.52 -22.26 -11.81
N VAL A 355 -0.36 -21.75 -12.26
CA VAL A 355 0.18 -22.08 -13.59
C VAL A 355 0.61 -23.53 -13.66
N ALA A 356 1.22 -24.10 -12.62
CA ALA A 356 1.55 -25.53 -12.56
C ALA A 356 0.30 -26.42 -12.72
N GLN A 357 -0.82 -25.99 -12.12
CA GLN A 357 -2.12 -26.65 -12.25
C GLN A 357 -2.83 -26.43 -13.59
N GLY A 358 -2.25 -25.69 -14.50
CA GLY A 358 -2.77 -25.52 -15.85
C GLY A 358 -3.36 -24.16 -16.19
N ALA A 359 -3.46 -23.22 -15.24
CA ALA A 359 -3.90 -21.87 -15.54
C ALA A 359 -2.91 -21.17 -16.49
N ARG A 360 -3.42 -20.26 -17.30
CA ARG A 360 -2.55 -19.38 -18.10
C ARG A 360 -2.10 -18.20 -17.24
N PRO A 361 -0.85 -17.74 -17.35
CA PRO A 361 -0.36 -16.60 -16.57
C PRO A 361 -1.21 -15.34 -16.68
N GLU A 362 -1.74 -15.03 -17.87
CA GLU A 362 -2.64 -13.89 -18.05
C GLU A 362 -3.97 -14.04 -17.30
N ASP A 363 -4.51 -15.25 -17.20
CA ASP A 363 -5.76 -15.53 -16.46
C ASP A 363 -5.50 -15.42 -14.94
N VAL A 364 -4.32 -15.87 -14.48
CA VAL A 364 -3.89 -15.71 -13.09
C VAL A 364 -3.80 -14.24 -12.72
N ASP A 365 -3.12 -13.43 -13.53
CA ASP A 365 -3.03 -11.98 -13.30
C ASP A 365 -4.40 -11.30 -13.34
N ALA A 366 -5.30 -11.72 -14.23
CA ALA A 366 -6.65 -11.17 -14.31
C ALA A 366 -7.51 -11.52 -13.08
N ALA A 367 -7.33 -12.73 -12.54
CA ALA A 367 -8.10 -13.20 -11.38
C ALA A 367 -7.68 -12.55 -10.05
N LEU A 368 -6.40 -12.18 -9.90
CA LEU A 368 -5.92 -11.60 -8.67
C LEU A 368 -6.52 -10.21 -8.41
N PRO A 369 -7.18 -9.98 -7.26
CA PRO A 369 -7.83 -8.69 -6.94
C PRO A 369 -6.81 -7.65 -6.43
N CYS A 370 -5.65 -7.54 -7.09
CA CYS A 370 -4.58 -6.61 -6.71
C CYS A 370 -3.95 -5.95 -7.94
N ARG A 371 -3.26 -4.82 -7.73
CA ARG A 371 -2.58 -4.08 -8.81
C ARG A 371 -1.23 -4.67 -9.16
N VAL A 372 -0.54 -5.20 -8.16
CA VAL A 372 0.74 -5.87 -8.37
C VAL A 372 0.45 -7.24 -8.95
N LYS A 373 0.84 -7.43 -10.21
CA LYS A 373 0.60 -8.67 -10.95
C LYS A 373 1.89 -9.48 -11.04
N PRO A 374 1.87 -10.77 -10.71
CA PRO A 374 3.07 -11.63 -10.76
C PRO A 374 3.72 -11.68 -12.14
N TYR A 375 2.94 -11.66 -13.21
CA TYR A 375 3.45 -11.81 -14.57
C TYR A 375 3.49 -10.54 -15.40
N ALA A 376 2.58 -9.59 -15.14
CA ALA A 376 2.47 -8.34 -15.90
C ALA A 376 2.59 -7.08 -15.04
N ALA A 377 3.15 -7.21 -13.81
CA ALA A 377 3.25 -6.10 -12.87
C ALA A 377 3.90 -4.88 -13.50
N GLN A 378 3.21 -3.74 -13.43
CA GLN A 378 3.74 -2.43 -13.82
C GLN A 378 4.01 -1.64 -12.54
N ASN A 379 5.18 -0.98 -12.47
CA ASN A 379 5.41 -0.01 -11.42
C ASN A 379 4.63 1.29 -11.69
N ALA A 380 4.63 2.23 -10.72
CA ALA A 380 3.93 3.51 -10.83
C ALA A 380 4.39 4.39 -12.02
N GLU A 381 5.51 4.05 -12.65
CA GLU A 381 6.11 4.75 -13.80
C GLU A 381 5.74 4.09 -15.15
N GLY A 382 4.84 3.09 -15.13
CA GLY A 382 4.46 2.34 -16.33
C GLY A 382 5.52 1.33 -16.80
N GLN A 383 6.63 1.20 -16.07
CA GLN A 383 7.61 0.15 -16.30
C GLN A 383 7.11 -1.14 -15.64
N ARG A 384 7.20 -2.24 -16.33
CA ARG A 384 6.84 -3.54 -15.76
C ARG A 384 7.78 -3.87 -14.61
N ALA A 385 7.24 -4.08 -13.41
CA ALA A 385 8.01 -4.67 -12.34
C ALA A 385 8.49 -6.04 -12.84
N GLN A 386 9.78 -6.31 -12.67
CA GLN A 386 10.34 -7.59 -13.09
C GLN A 386 10.06 -8.61 -11.99
N PRO A 387 9.13 -9.55 -12.15
CA PRO A 387 8.96 -10.64 -11.19
C PRO A 387 10.24 -11.49 -11.04
N PHE A 388 11.12 -11.44 -12.04
CA PHE A 388 12.34 -12.25 -12.15
C PHE A 388 13.49 -11.87 -11.20
N ARG A 389 13.46 -10.69 -10.57
CA ARG A 389 14.49 -10.31 -9.57
C ARG A 389 14.21 -10.80 -8.17
N ILE A 390 13.06 -11.40 -7.92
CA ILE A 390 12.66 -11.86 -6.58
C ILE A 390 13.57 -12.99 -6.09
N ASN A 391 14.00 -13.89 -6.97
CA ASN A 391 14.89 -15.01 -6.61
C ASN A 391 16.26 -14.55 -6.08
N ALA A 392 16.75 -13.38 -6.48
CA ALA A 392 18.02 -12.85 -5.97
C ALA A 392 17.93 -12.38 -4.50
N PHE A 393 16.73 -12.07 -4.00
CA PHE A 393 16.50 -11.62 -2.63
C PHE A 393 16.13 -12.75 -1.65
N PHE A 394 15.73 -13.92 -2.15
CA PHE A 394 15.12 -14.98 -1.36
C PHE A 394 15.77 -16.35 -1.56
N GLY A 395 17.01 -16.39 -2.03
CA GLY A 395 17.74 -17.63 -2.27
C GLY A 395 17.66 -18.63 -1.11
N ASP A 396 17.60 -18.15 0.12
CA ASP A 396 17.57 -18.98 1.33
C ASP A 396 16.18 -19.54 1.69
N VAL A 397 15.10 -18.99 1.11
CA VAL A 397 13.72 -19.37 1.46
C VAL A 397 13.06 -20.22 0.37
N LEU A 398 13.61 -20.24 -0.85
CA LEU A 398 13.05 -20.84 -2.04
C LEU A 398 13.86 -22.01 -2.60
N GLU A 399 14.75 -22.62 -1.84
CA GLU A 399 15.32 -23.92 -2.16
C GLU A 399 14.24 -25.02 -2.11
N SER A 400 13.17 -24.85 -2.87
CA SER A 400 12.29 -25.95 -3.19
C SER A 400 12.94 -26.76 -4.33
N ALA A 401 12.82 -28.07 -4.26
CA ALA A 401 13.46 -29.04 -5.17
C ALA A 401 13.09 -28.89 -6.67
N ALA A 402 12.18 -27.98 -7.01
CA ALA A 402 11.82 -27.66 -8.39
C ALA A 402 12.13 -26.19 -8.72
N PRO A 403 12.82 -25.89 -9.83
CA PRO A 403 13.05 -24.51 -10.25
C PRO A 403 11.70 -23.83 -10.52
N GLY A 404 11.47 -22.68 -9.92
CA GLY A 404 10.26 -21.90 -10.15
C GLY A 404 10.12 -21.44 -11.61
N LEU A 405 8.89 -21.13 -12.03
CA LEU A 405 8.61 -20.67 -13.39
C LEU A 405 9.42 -19.41 -13.74
N ASN A 406 9.64 -18.52 -12.77
CA ASN A 406 10.48 -17.35 -12.97
C ASN A 406 11.92 -17.71 -13.32
N ALA A 407 12.50 -18.75 -12.70
CA ALA A 407 13.82 -19.25 -13.05
C ALA A 407 13.84 -19.85 -14.48
N ALA A 408 12.76 -20.52 -14.88
CA ALA A 408 12.62 -21.04 -16.24
C ALA A 408 12.55 -19.91 -17.29
N PHE A 409 11.83 -18.83 -17.00
CA PHE A 409 11.80 -17.66 -17.88
C PHE A 409 13.16 -16.98 -18.00
N LEU A 410 13.88 -16.79 -16.90
CA LEU A 410 15.25 -16.23 -16.93
C LEU A 410 16.20 -17.10 -17.76
N LYS A 411 16.15 -18.41 -17.58
CA LYS A 411 16.95 -19.38 -18.35
C LYS A 411 16.62 -19.33 -19.83
N ALA A 412 15.38 -19.04 -20.19
CA ALA A 412 14.93 -18.87 -21.58
C ALA A 412 15.24 -17.48 -22.16
N GLY A 413 15.88 -16.57 -21.41
CA GLY A 413 16.28 -15.24 -21.88
C GLY A 413 15.23 -14.16 -21.73
N PHE A 414 14.17 -14.39 -20.95
CA PHE A 414 13.16 -13.37 -20.66
C PHE A 414 13.60 -12.51 -19.47
N GLU A 415 14.45 -11.52 -19.72
CA GLU A 415 15.04 -10.71 -18.64
C GLU A 415 14.12 -9.59 -18.12
N GLY A 416 13.04 -9.24 -18.81
CA GLY A 416 12.17 -8.11 -18.49
C GLY A 416 12.86 -6.74 -18.58
N GLY A 417 12.11 -5.65 -18.58
CA GLY A 417 12.64 -4.29 -18.62
C GLY A 417 13.26 -3.88 -19.95
N LYS A 418 14.58 -4.04 -20.15
CA LYS A 418 15.27 -3.77 -21.41
C LYS A 418 15.48 -5.00 -22.28
N GLY A 419 15.21 -6.19 -21.77
CA GLY A 419 15.35 -7.47 -22.45
C GLY A 419 14.08 -7.94 -23.13
N THR A 420 14.10 -9.20 -23.62
CA THR A 420 12.96 -9.85 -24.26
C THR A 420 11.83 -10.01 -23.24
N SER A 421 10.64 -9.46 -23.52
CA SER A 421 9.48 -9.59 -22.65
C SER A 421 8.79 -10.93 -22.88
N ALA A 422 8.43 -11.64 -21.79
CA ALA A 422 7.58 -12.82 -21.86
C ALA A 422 6.12 -12.47 -22.27
N PHE A 423 5.72 -11.20 -22.15
CA PHE A 423 4.39 -10.72 -22.49
C PHE A 423 4.40 -9.77 -23.67
N ASP A 424 3.42 -9.91 -24.56
CA ASP A 424 3.08 -8.90 -25.56
C ASP A 424 2.36 -7.73 -24.87
N PRO A 425 2.96 -6.52 -24.85
CA PRO A 425 2.39 -5.38 -24.14
C PRO A 425 1.07 -4.88 -24.77
N SER A 426 0.84 -5.17 -26.06
CA SER A 426 -0.35 -4.72 -26.78
C SER A 426 -1.55 -5.63 -26.51
N ARG A 427 -1.32 -6.90 -26.24
CA ARG A 427 -2.35 -7.93 -26.10
C ARG A 427 -2.53 -8.44 -24.66
N CYS A 428 -1.63 -8.08 -23.73
CA CYS A 428 -1.60 -8.64 -22.37
C CYS A 428 -1.57 -10.17 -22.34
N LYS A 429 -0.89 -10.80 -23.30
CA LYS A 429 -0.77 -12.26 -23.45
C LYS A 429 0.69 -12.66 -23.47
N LEU A 430 0.95 -13.93 -23.13
CA LEU A 430 2.28 -14.52 -23.34
C LEU A 430 2.68 -14.48 -24.81
N THR A 431 3.95 -14.20 -25.05
CA THR A 431 4.56 -14.44 -26.37
C THR A 431 4.58 -15.94 -26.67
N GLU A 432 4.68 -16.33 -27.92
CA GLU A 432 4.71 -17.75 -28.32
C GLU A 432 5.87 -18.51 -27.64
N ASP A 433 7.04 -17.88 -27.55
CA ASP A 433 8.21 -18.50 -26.92
C ASP A 433 8.07 -18.59 -25.40
N ALA A 434 7.45 -17.59 -24.76
CA ALA A 434 7.12 -17.68 -23.35
C ALA A 434 6.10 -18.80 -23.08
N PHE A 435 5.12 -18.99 -23.95
CA PHE A 435 4.17 -20.10 -23.86
C PHE A 435 4.87 -21.47 -23.96
N LYS A 436 5.82 -21.62 -24.89
CA LYS A 436 6.65 -22.85 -25.00
C LYS A 436 7.45 -23.08 -23.72
N THR A 437 7.99 -22.02 -23.12
CA THR A 437 8.72 -22.09 -21.85
C THR A 437 7.84 -22.59 -20.71
N VAL A 438 6.61 -22.08 -20.58
CA VAL A 438 5.62 -22.56 -19.60
C VAL A 438 5.29 -24.03 -19.82
N ALA A 439 5.03 -24.43 -21.06
CA ALA A 439 4.71 -25.82 -21.40
C ALA A 439 5.87 -26.76 -21.04
N HIS A 440 7.11 -26.37 -21.35
CA HIS A 440 8.30 -27.14 -20.99
C HIS A 440 8.48 -27.23 -19.47
N TRP A 441 8.36 -26.13 -18.74
CA TRP A 441 8.45 -26.11 -17.29
C TRP A 441 7.38 -27.01 -16.63
N ARG A 442 6.13 -26.97 -17.11
CA ARG A 442 5.05 -27.87 -16.65
C ARG A 442 5.39 -29.33 -16.86
N SER A 443 5.97 -29.68 -18.01
CA SER A 443 6.36 -31.08 -18.30
C SER A 443 7.43 -31.59 -17.32
N GLN A 444 8.34 -30.72 -16.88
CA GLN A 444 9.36 -31.07 -15.89
C GLN A 444 8.74 -31.28 -14.49
N ILE A 445 7.79 -30.42 -14.07
CA ILE A 445 7.10 -30.56 -12.78
C ILE A 445 6.24 -31.84 -12.76
N SER A 446 5.54 -32.17 -13.84
CA SER A 446 4.72 -33.38 -13.91
C SER A 446 5.53 -34.64 -13.69
N GLN A 447 6.82 -34.63 -14.01
CA GLN A 447 7.74 -35.76 -13.77
C GLN A 447 8.08 -35.96 -12.29
N THR A 448 7.86 -34.93 -11.44
CA THR A 448 8.13 -34.96 -9.99
C THR A 448 6.95 -35.47 -9.15
N GLY A 449 5.88 -35.98 -9.77
CA GLY A 449 4.70 -36.51 -9.09
C GLY A 449 3.55 -35.52 -8.91
N TYR A 450 3.72 -34.28 -9.30
CA TYR A 450 2.66 -33.28 -9.37
C TYR A 450 1.92 -33.39 -10.71
N GLY A 451 0.98 -34.32 -10.80
CA GLY A 451 0.09 -34.39 -11.96
C GLY A 451 -0.78 -33.12 -12.01
N PRO A 452 -0.97 -32.50 -13.19
CA PRO A 452 -1.91 -31.40 -13.30
C PRO A 452 -3.31 -31.90 -12.89
N PRO A 453 -4.11 -31.07 -12.18
CA PRO A 453 -5.50 -31.40 -11.93
C PRO A 453 -6.24 -31.55 -13.27
N PRO A 454 -7.36 -32.28 -13.29
CA PRO A 454 -8.13 -32.53 -14.53
C PRO A 454 -8.64 -31.25 -15.19
N GLU A 455 -8.80 -30.18 -14.43
CA GLU A 455 -9.21 -28.85 -14.92
C GLU A 455 -8.30 -27.75 -14.35
N PRO A 456 -7.96 -26.73 -15.16
CA PRO A 456 -7.21 -25.57 -14.66
C PRO A 456 -8.02 -24.83 -13.58
N PRO A 457 -7.36 -24.24 -12.56
CA PRO A 457 -8.06 -23.46 -11.54
C PRO A 457 -8.74 -22.24 -12.15
N GLY A 458 -10.01 -22.03 -11.77
CA GLY A 458 -10.77 -20.82 -12.12
C GLY A 458 -10.33 -19.60 -11.29
N GLY A 459 -10.90 -18.44 -11.60
CA GLY A 459 -10.52 -17.19 -10.94
C GLY A 459 -10.66 -17.20 -9.42
N ASP A 460 -11.72 -17.79 -8.89
CA ASP A 460 -11.95 -17.91 -7.44
C ASP A 460 -10.91 -18.82 -6.79
N GLU A 461 -10.51 -19.90 -7.46
CA GLU A 461 -9.48 -20.81 -6.98
C GLU A 461 -8.10 -20.13 -6.97
N VAL A 462 -7.77 -19.35 -7.99
CA VAL A 462 -6.55 -18.54 -8.04
C VAL A 462 -6.50 -17.54 -6.89
N THR A 463 -7.62 -16.87 -6.62
CA THR A 463 -7.73 -15.92 -5.50
C THR A 463 -7.59 -16.64 -4.15
N LEU A 464 -8.17 -17.83 -4.02
CA LEU A 464 -8.03 -18.67 -2.83
C LEU A 464 -6.57 -19.11 -2.62
N LEU A 465 -5.89 -19.59 -3.66
CA LEU A 465 -4.46 -19.96 -3.60
C LEU A 465 -3.62 -18.79 -3.10
N ALA A 466 -3.85 -17.58 -3.65
CA ALA A 466 -3.14 -16.37 -3.22
C ALA A 466 -3.42 -16.03 -1.75
N THR A 467 -4.69 -16.08 -1.33
CA THR A 467 -5.09 -15.78 0.06
C THR A 467 -4.46 -16.76 1.04
N VAL A 468 -4.50 -18.05 0.74
CA VAL A 468 -3.91 -19.11 1.57
C VAL A 468 -2.39 -18.95 1.67
N ALA A 469 -1.73 -18.65 0.57
CA ALA A 469 -0.29 -18.43 0.52
C ALA A 469 0.15 -17.22 1.35
N LEU A 470 -0.55 -16.11 1.19
CA LEU A 470 -0.29 -14.89 1.96
C LEU A 470 -0.55 -15.10 3.44
N TYR A 471 -1.62 -15.81 3.81
CA TYR A 471 -1.93 -16.17 5.19
C TYR A 471 -0.83 -17.06 5.81
N ALA A 472 -0.40 -18.11 5.10
CA ALA A 472 0.64 -19.01 5.58
C ALA A 472 1.99 -18.29 5.76
N ALA A 473 2.37 -17.43 4.81
CA ALA A 473 3.57 -16.60 4.93
C ALA A 473 3.46 -15.60 6.09
N GLY A 474 2.31 -14.95 6.23
CA GLY A 474 2.04 -14.01 7.31
C GLY A 474 2.07 -14.66 8.69
N SER A 475 1.49 -15.86 8.84
CA SER A 475 1.51 -16.61 10.09
C SER A 475 2.94 -16.93 10.54
N ARG A 476 3.82 -17.35 9.63
CA ARG A 476 5.24 -17.59 9.94
C ARG A 476 5.96 -16.31 10.38
N LEU A 477 5.61 -15.15 9.79
CA LEU A 477 6.18 -13.87 10.19
C LEU A 477 5.75 -13.45 11.61
N ILE A 478 4.52 -13.78 12.00
CA ILE A 478 4.04 -13.58 13.37
C ILE A 478 4.74 -14.56 14.34
N GLU A 479 4.79 -15.85 14.00
CA GLU A 479 5.43 -16.88 14.81
C GLU A 479 6.92 -16.61 15.03
N ALA A 480 7.60 -16.12 13.99
CA ALA A 480 9.01 -15.67 14.09
C ALA A 480 9.17 -14.33 14.85
N GLY A 481 8.08 -13.71 15.26
CA GLY A 481 8.12 -12.45 15.98
C GLY A 481 8.55 -11.24 15.16
N ILE A 482 8.46 -11.32 13.86
CA ILE A 482 8.85 -10.24 12.95
C ILE A 482 7.79 -9.15 12.92
N VAL A 483 6.53 -9.54 12.85
CA VAL A 483 5.37 -8.66 12.99
C VAL A 483 4.58 -9.08 14.21
N ALA A 484 3.97 -8.11 14.90
CA ALA A 484 3.29 -8.39 16.15
C ALA A 484 1.88 -8.96 15.96
N THR A 485 1.15 -8.53 14.91
CA THR A 485 -0.28 -8.78 14.80
C THR A 485 -0.74 -9.13 13.38
N PRO A 486 -1.84 -9.91 13.24
CA PRO A 486 -2.45 -10.20 11.94
C PRO A 486 -2.92 -8.95 11.18
N TRP A 487 -3.45 -7.94 11.87
CA TRP A 487 -3.96 -6.74 11.20
C TRP A 487 -2.84 -5.86 10.62
N GLU A 488 -1.64 -5.87 11.19
CA GLU A 488 -0.46 -5.22 10.59
C GLU A 488 -0.07 -5.90 9.28
N LEU A 489 -0.12 -7.24 9.23
CA LEU A 489 0.13 -7.99 8.00
C LEU A 489 -0.92 -7.72 6.92
N ASP A 490 -2.21 -7.71 7.30
CA ASP A 490 -3.29 -7.35 6.37
C ASP A 490 -3.11 -5.95 5.81
N GLN A 491 -2.68 -5.00 6.65
CA GLN A 491 -2.40 -3.63 6.24
C GLN A 491 -1.21 -3.57 5.26
N ILE A 492 -0.12 -4.27 5.56
CA ILE A 492 1.04 -4.34 4.66
C ILE A 492 0.62 -4.99 3.33
N ALA A 493 -0.03 -6.15 3.36
CA ALA A 493 -0.48 -6.85 2.16
C ALA A 493 -1.37 -5.96 1.27
N THR A 494 -2.38 -5.33 1.87
CA THR A 494 -3.34 -4.50 1.12
C THR A 494 -2.70 -3.24 0.55
N ALA A 495 -1.81 -2.59 1.29
CA ALA A 495 -1.15 -1.37 0.84
C ALA A 495 -0.06 -1.64 -0.20
N THR A 496 0.78 -2.67 0.00
CA THR A 496 1.96 -2.89 -0.85
C THR A 496 1.66 -3.69 -2.11
N LEU A 497 0.70 -4.62 -2.06
CA LEU A 497 0.25 -5.37 -3.22
C LEU A 497 -0.89 -4.68 -3.98
N GLY A 498 -1.47 -3.64 -3.38
CA GLY A 498 -2.51 -2.84 -4.01
C GLY A 498 -3.80 -3.61 -4.22
N PHE A 499 -4.22 -4.38 -3.22
CA PHE A 499 -5.50 -5.08 -3.26
C PHE A 499 -6.68 -4.12 -3.36
N THR A 500 -7.71 -4.56 -4.05
CA THR A 500 -8.98 -3.84 -4.19
C THR A 500 -9.62 -3.56 -2.81
N PRO A 501 -10.46 -2.53 -2.70
CA PRO A 501 -11.04 -2.14 -1.40
C PRO A 501 -11.91 -3.21 -0.73
N ASP A 502 -12.40 -4.17 -1.49
CA ASP A 502 -13.18 -5.31 -1.01
C ASP A 502 -12.32 -6.44 -0.42
N TYR A 503 -11.01 -6.43 -0.63
CA TYR A 503 -10.07 -7.37 -0.02
C TYR A 503 -9.47 -6.77 1.26
N GLY A 504 -9.81 -7.35 2.42
CA GLY A 504 -9.38 -6.82 3.73
C GLY A 504 -7.97 -7.22 4.14
N GLY A 505 -7.39 -8.19 3.45
CA GLY A 505 -6.10 -8.80 3.74
C GLY A 505 -6.25 -10.30 4.04
N PRO A 506 -5.16 -11.08 4.01
CA PRO A 506 -5.23 -12.54 4.10
C PRO A 506 -5.88 -13.07 5.39
N PHE A 507 -5.66 -12.43 6.52
CA PHE A 507 -6.28 -12.83 7.80
C PHE A 507 -7.75 -12.43 7.88
N PHE A 508 -8.10 -11.26 7.36
CA PHE A 508 -9.49 -10.84 7.24
C PHE A 508 -10.28 -11.79 6.35
N GLU A 509 -9.74 -12.17 5.18
CA GLU A 509 -10.39 -13.09 4.26
C GLU A 509 -10.54 -14.50 4.84
N ALA A 510 -9.53 -14.99 5.56
CA ALA A 510 -9.61 -16.26 6.27
C ALA A 510 -10.74 -16.28 7.30
N GLU A 511 -10.91 -15.19 8.07
CA GLU A 511 -12.00 -15.05 9.03
C GLU A 511 -13.36 -14.89 8.34
N ALA A 512 -13.43 -14.14 7.25
CA ALA A 512 -14.66 -13.92 6.49
C ALA A 512 -15.19 -15.21 5.83
N MET A 513 -14.28 -16.09 5.39
CA MET A 513 -14.60 -17.43 4.87
C MET A 513 -15.07 -18.38 5.97
N GLY A 514 -14.71 -18.11 7.23
CA GLY A 514 -14.83 -18.98 8.37
C GLY A 514 -13.60 -19.87 8.56
N LEU A 515 -13.00 -19.79 9.75
CA LEU A 515 -11.68 -20.41 10.02
C LEU A 515 -11.66 -21.93 9.77
N THR A 516 -12.76 -22.63 10.02
CA THR A 516 -12.87 -24.07 9.73
C THR A 516 -12.83 -24.35 8.22
N SER A 517 -13.60 -23.60 7.42
CA SER A 517 -13.59 -23.73 5.96
C SER A 517 -12.24 -23.38 5.37
N PHE A 518 -11.61 -22.34 5.92
CA PHE A 518 -10.27 -21.94 5.54
C PHE A 518 -9.22 -23.01 5.88
N GLN A 519 -9.28 -23.62 7.06
CA GLN A 519 -8.43 -24.74 7.45
C GLN A 519 -8.56 -25.93 6.49
N MET A 520 -9.80 -26.25 6.06
CA MET A 520 -10.03 -27.28 5.05
C MET A 520 -9.34 -26.95 3.72
N SER A 521 -9.37 -25.68 3.32
CA SER A 521 -8.64 -25.21 2.12
C SER A 521 -7.13 -25.35 2.26
N LEU A 522 -6.55 -24.98 3.40
CA LEU A 522 -5.13 -25.23 3.70
C LEU A 522 -4.76 -26.69 3.58
N ARG A 523 -5.55 -27.59 4.20
CA ARG A 523 -5.30 -29.04 4.14
C ARG A 523 -5.40 -29.61 2.73
N ARG A 524 -6.34 -29.10 1.94
CA ARG A 524 -6.49 -29.48 0.53
C ARG A 524 -5.28 -29.06 -0.31
N LEU A 525 -4.71 -27.90 -0.04
CA LEU A 525 -3.59 -27.33 -0.79
C LEU A 525 -2.21 -27.84 -0.30
N LYS A 526 -2.13 -28.32 0.96
CA LYS A 526 -0.89 -28.82 1.56
C LYS A 526 -0.16 -29.85 0.72
N PRO A 527 -0.81 -30.87 0.08
CA PRO A 527 -0.11 -31.84 -0.75
C PRO A 527 0.61 -31.24 -1.95
N LEU A 528 0.16 -30.08 -2.44
CA LEU A 528 0.76 -29.39 -3.58
C LEU A 528 2.15 -28.82 -3.22
N ARG A 529 2.27 -28.16 -2.07
CA ARG A 529 3.53 -27.64 -1.53
C ARG A 529 3.50 -27.70 0.01
N PRO A 530 3.88 -28.85 0.60
CA PRO A 530 3.77 -29.07 2.04
C PRO A 530 4.52 -28.03 2.88
N GLU A 531 5.68 -27.60 2.43
CA GLU A 531 6.53 -26.61 3.10
C GLU A 531 5.92 -25.21 3.07
N PHE A 532 5.03 -24.93 2.13
CA PHE A 532 4.45 -23.62 1.92
C PHE A 532 3.02 -23.51 2.49
N PHE A 533 2.18 -24.55 2.32
CA PHE A 533 0.81 -24.61 2.80
C PHE A 533 0.68 -25.36 4.14
N ALA A 534 1.74 -25.44 4.94
CA ALA A 534 1.66 -26.00 6.28
C ALA A 534 0.63 -25.23 7.12
N GLU A 535 -0.22 -25.97 7.84
CA GLU A 535 -1.19 -25.39 8.75
C GLU A 535 -0.44 -24.80 9.96
N PRO A 536 -0.60 -23.51 10.28
CA PRO A 536 -0.04 -22.91 11.48
C PRO A 536 -0.72 -23.49 12.74
N ASP A 537 0.07 -23.80 13.77
CA ASP A 537 -0.46 -24.37 15.03
C ASP A 537 -1.55 -23.50 15.65
N ARG A 538 -1.36 -22.20 15.56
CA ARG A 538 -2.29 -21.20 16.09
C ARG A 538 -3.68 -21.21 15.46
N LEU A 539 -3.81 -21.59 14.18
CA LEU A 539 -5.11 -21.65 13.52
C LEU A 539 -6.04 -22.64 14.22
N GLN A 540 -5.51 -23.80 14.60
CA GLN A 540 -6.28 -24.82 15.30
C GLN A 540 -6.75 -24.34 16.69
N ASP A 541 -5.88 -23.64 17.42
CA ASP A 541 -6.24 -23.07 18.72
C ASP A 541 -7.30 -21.98 18.60
N MET A 542 -7.22 -21.15 17.58
CA MET A 542 -8.24 -20.14 17.32
C MET A 542 -9.59 -20.74 16.97
N ILE A 543 -9.63 -21.81 16.18
CA ILE A 543 -10.86 -22.53 15.85
C ILE A 543 -11.50 -23.10 17.13
N LYS A 544 -10.71 -23.77 17.98
CA LYS A 544 -11.19 -24.37 19.23
C LYS A 544 -11.74 -23.33 20.21
N ASN A 545 -11.09 -22.15 20.29
CA ASN A 545 -11.41 -21.12 21.27
C ASN A 545 -12.35 -20.03 20.75
N GLY A 546 -12.85 -20.14 19.51
CA GLY A 546 -13.70 -19.11 18.89
C GLY A 546 -12.96 -17.77 18.68
N GLY A 547 -11.65 -17.82 18.47
CA GLY A 547 -10.81 -16.65 18.28
C GLY A 547 -11.09 -15.89 16.97
N ARG A 548 -10.68 -14.63 16.94
CA ARG A 548 -10.80 -13.76 15.76
C ARG A 548 -9.50 -13.01 15.51
N PHE A 549 -9.12 -12.87 14.24
CA PHE A 549 -7.96 -12.07 13.81
C PHE A 549 -8.28 -10.57 13.72
N THR A 550 -9.53 -10.23 13.47
CA THR A 550 -9.98 -8.92 13.00
C THR A 550 -10.41 -7.98 14.12
N LYS A 551 -9.58 -7.82 15.18
CA LYS A 551 -9.78 -6.81 16.22
C LYS A 551 -8.59 -5.86 16.32
N PRO A 552 -8.46 -4.85 15.43
CA PRO A 552 -7.39 -3.88 15.52
C PRO A 552 -7.42 -3.12 16.85
N GLY A 553 -6.25 -2.99 17.49
CA GLY A 553 -6.10 -2.20 18.72
C GLY A 553 -6.42 -2.92 20.03
N GLN A 554 -6.75 -4.20 20.03
CA GLN A 554 -6.62 -5.05 21.21
C GLN A 554 -5.17 -5.52 21.28
N GLY A 555 -4.50 -5.24 22.40
CA GLY A 555 -3.07 -5.48 22.55
C GLY A 555 -2.66 -6.93 22.31
N THR A 556 -1.38 -7.09 22.06
CA THR A 556 -0.66 -8.34 21.75
C THR A 556 -0.87 -9.49 22.75
N SER A 557 -1.44 -9.23 23.94
CA SER A 557 -1.71 -10.23 24.98
C SER A 557 -2.71 -11.33 24.54
N ALA A 558 -3.54 -11.09 23.54
CA ALA A 558 -4.46 -12.11 23.02
C ALA A 558 -3.82 -12.95 21.87
N TYR A 559 -2.62 -12.57 21.41
CA TYR A 559 -1.97 -13.16 20.25
C TYR A 559 -0.56 -13.72 20.57
N LEU A 560 -0.06 -13.53 21.77
CA LEU A 560 1.13 -14.18 22.33
C LEU A 560 0.71 -15.27 23.32
#